data_4b647b2594f178147cabe2faaa76b6cb
#
_entry.id   4b647b2594f178147cabe2faaa76b6cb
#
_cell.length_a   1.000
_cell.length_b   1.000
_cell.length_c   1.000
_cell.angle_alpha   90.00
_cell.angle_beta   90.00
_cell.angle_gamma   90.00
#
_symmetry.space_group_name_H-M   'P 1'
#
loop_
_entity.id
_entity.type
_entity.pdbx_description
1 polymer ?
#
loop_
_entity_poly.entity_id
_entity_poly.type
_entity_poly.pdbx_seq_one_letter_code
_entity_poly.pdbx_strand_id
1 'polypeptide(L)'
;MKTLAAVATSKGEPLEMRELTLDETRSDEVRVKLVATGVCHTDAIVRDQIYPIPLPLVLGHEGAGIVEAIGDAVTSVEVGDHVVLSFPSCGVCGSCVSGHPAYCVDFGALAMGGARSDGTTAFQDEDGSNVSSHFFGQSSFATVTNVYERSVVKISKDVPLEIMGPLGCGIQTGAGAVLNVLKPEAGSSIVIFGSGAVGMSGLLAAVIANCTTIIAVDIVDSRLARAKELGATHTINSKNEDAVAKIRQITGQGANYALDTTGNAMVFAQMTKALGTLGHGALVGAAAPGTESPFDIGNLLLSGIKISMVIEGDAVPQTFIPKLISLYQKGLFPFDKLVKKYEFAEINTAFADSESGDTLKPVVVF
;
A
#
# COMPACT_ATOMS: atom_id res chain seq x y z
N MET A 1 -25.52 -0.82 -14.55
CA MET A 1 -25.19 -2.19 -15.01
C MET A 1 -25.01 -3.12 -13.80
N LYS A 2 -24.97 -4.48 -13.99
CA LYS A 2 -24.68 -5.41 -12.86
C LYS A 2 -23.19 -5.65 -12.73
N THR A 3 -22.74 -5.82 -11.49
CA THR A 3 -21.35 -6.16 -11.13
C THR A 3 -21.36 -7.11 -9.92
N LEU A 4 -20.52 -8.15 -9.94
CA LEU A 4 -20.32 -9.02 -8.79
C LEU A 4 -19.28 -8.37 -7.88
N ALA A 5 -19.57 -8.23 -6.59
CA ALA A 5 -18.72 -7.58 -5.61
C ALA A 5 -18.59 -8.41 -4.32
N ALA A 6 -17.48 -8.27 -3.62
CA ALA A 6 -17.28 -8.75 -2.26
C ALA A 6 -17.53 -7.60 -1.28
N VAL A 7 -18.60 -7.73 -0.49
CA VAL A 7 -19.19 -6.66 0.33
C VAL A 7 -18.91 -6.92 1.81
N ALA A 8 -18.34 -5.97 2.51
CA ALA A 8 -18.29 -5.94 3.97
C ALA A 8 -19.66 -5.49 4.49
N THR A 9 -20.41 -6.38 5.11
CA THR A 9 -21.78 -6.12 5.61
C THR A 9 -21.84 -5.85 7.10
N SER A 10 -20.91 -6.43 7.85
CA SER A 10 -20.82 -6.34 9.31
C SER A 10 -19.37 -6.29 9.77
N LYS A 11 -19.15 -5.66 10.91
CA LYS A 11 -17.81 -5.50 11.51
C LYS A 11 -17.15 -6.85 11.76
N GLY A 12 -15.97 -7.06 11.15
CA GLY A 12 -15.12 -8.24 11.39
C GLY A 12 -15.61 -9.53 10.75
N GLU A 13 -16.77 -9.50 10.08
CA GLU A 13 -17.30 -10.69 9.41
C GLU A 13 -16.66 -10.90 8.03
N PRO A 14 -16.68 -12.14 7.51
CA PRO A 14 -16.24 -12.40 6.13
C PRO A 14 -17.02 -11.57 5.12
N LEU A 15 -16.36 -11.23 4.01
CA LEU A 15 -17.00 -10.51 2.90
C LEU A 15 -18.04 -11.42 2.22
N GLU A 16 -19.19 -10.84 1.87
CA GLU A 16 -20.26 -11.53 1.16
C GLU A 16 -20.18 -11.24 -0.33
N MET A 17 -20.27 -12.28 -1.15
CA MET A 17 -20.37 -12.14 -2.61
C MET A 17 -21.79 -11.72 -2.97
N ARG A 18 -21.95 -10.52 -3.56
CA ARG A 18 -23.25 -9.94 -3.96
C ARG A 18 -23.22 -9.43 -5.39
N GLU A 19 -24.33 -9.57 -6.08
CA GLU A 19 -24.56 -8.87 -7.34
C GLU A 19 -25.15 -7.50 -7.05
N LEU A 20 -24.38 -6.44 -7.34
CA LEU A 20 -24.78 -5.06 -7.14
C LEU A 20 -25.16 -4.39 -8.47
N THR A 21 -25.93 -3.32 -8.39
CA THR A 21 -26.14 -2.40 -9.51
C THR A 21 -25.10 -1.29 -9.42
N LEU A 22 -24.22 -1.19 -10.45
CA LEU A 22 -23.31 -0.08 -10.65
C LEU A 22 -24.02 1.00 -11.47
N ASP A 23 -23.98 2.27 -11.00
CA ASP A 23 -24.59 3.40 -11.69
C ASP A 23 -23.80 3.83 -12.95
N GLU A 24 -24.27 4.87 -13.63
CA GLU A 24 -23.59 5.44 -14.79
C GLU A 24 -22.29 6.14 -14.38
N THR A 25 -21.29 6.08 -15.27
CA THR A 25 -19.99 6.72 -15.11
C THR A 25 -20.19 8.25 -15.18
N ARG A 26 -19.71 8.99 -14.18
CA ARG A 26 -19.82 10.46 -14.13
C ARG A 26 -18.75 11.11 -14.99
N SER A 27 -18.87 12.43 -15.20
CA SER A 27 -17.99 13.20 -16.08
C SER A 27 -16.49 13.08 -15.72
N ASP A 28 -16.16 12.94 -14.44
CA ASP A 28 -14.79 12.85 -13.89
C ASP A 28 -14.37 11.43 -13.48
N GLU A 29 -15.19 10.44 -13.84
CA GLU A 29 -14.96 9.03 -13.52
C GLU A 29 -14.50 8.20 -14.72
N VAL A 30 -13.81 7.12 -14.41
CA VAL A 30 -13.41 6.07 -15.34
C VAL A 30 -14.05 4.76 -14.87
N ARG A 31 -14.76 4.07 -15.77
CA ARG A 31 -15.24 2.71 -15.52
C ARG A 31 -14.13 1.72 -15.86
N VAL A 32 -13.77 0.90 -14.89
CA VAL A 32 -12.71 -0.09 -15.04
C VAL A 32 -13.27 -1.49 -14.85
N LYS A 33 -13.08 -2.34 -15.84
CA LYS A 33 -13.26 -3.79 -15.71
C LYS A 33 -12.01 -4.36 -15.06
N LEU A 34 -12.16 -4.87 -13.85
CA LEU A 34 -11.04 -5.39 -13.06
C LEU A 34 -10.58 -6.74 -13.65
N VAL A 35 -9.27 -6.92 -13.71
CA VAL A 35 -8.60 -8.19 -14.01
C VAL A 35 -8.10 -8.83 -12.73
N ALA A 36 -7.62 -7.99 -11.82
CA ALA A 36 -7.15 -8.43 -10.51
C ALA A 36 -7.17 -7.28 -9.49
N THR A 37 -7.15 -7.64 -8.21
CA THR A 37 -6.98 -6.69 -7.11
C THR A 37 -6.19 -7.32 -5.96
N GLY A 38 -5.25 -6.56 -5.38
CA GLY A 38 -4.52 -6.99 -4.20
C GLY A 38 -5.37 -6.90 -2.93
N VAL A 39 -5.09 -7.76 -1.95
CA VAL A 39 -5.63 -7.68 -0.59
C VAL A 39 -4.56 -7.05 0.30
N CYS A 40 -4.94 -6.01 1.02
CA CYS A 40 -4.06 -5.22 1.88
C CYS A 40 -4.54 -5.25 3.34
N HIS A 41 -3.63 -5.04 4.27
CA HIS A 41 -3.97 -4.93 5.70
C HIS A 41 -4.96 -3.79 5.99
N THR A 42 -4.93 -2.71 5.20
CA THR A 42 -5.88 -1.60 5.33
C THR A 42 -7.32 -2.03 5.03
N ASP A 43 -7.54 -2.99 4.10
CA ASP A 43 -8.88 -3.57 3.88
C ASP A 43 -9.38 -4.27 5.14
N ALA A 44 -8.52 -5.05 5.83
CA ALA A 44 -8.86 -5.70 7.09
C ALA A 44 -9.15 -4.69 8.20
N ILE A 45 -8.32 -3.64 8.36
CA ILE A 45 -8.54 -2.56 9.33
C ILE A 45 -9.93 -1.91 9.15
N VAL A 46 -10.36 -1.69 7.90
CA VAL A 46 -11.67 -1.08 7.60
C VAL A 46 -12.80 -2.10 7.74
N ARG A 47 -12.64 -3.34 7.27
CA ARG A 47 -13.58 -4.45 7.55
C ARG A 47 -13.87 -4.57 9.05
N ASP A 48 -12.82 -4.50 9.86
CA ASP A 48 -12.89 -4.60 11.32
C ASP A 48 -13.30 -3.29 12.01
N GLN A 49 -13.64 -2.24 11.23
CA GLN A 49 -14.10 -0.94 11.71
C GLN A 49 -13.15 -0.27 12.73
N ILE A 50 -11.84 -0.55 12.62
CA ILE A 50 -10.80 0.21 13.35
C ILE A 50 -10.69 1.61 12.75
N TYR A 51 -10.75 1.72 11.42
CA TYR A 51 -11.04 2.95 10.69
C TYR A 51 -12.48 2.85 10.17
N PRO A 52 -13.44 3.51 10.83
CA PRO A 52 -14.85 3.32 10.52
C PRO A 52 -15.24 3.98 9.19
N ILE A 53 -15.82 3.17 8.29
CA ILE A 53 -16.53 3.62 7.09
C ILE A 53 -17.93 2.99 7.14
N PRO A 54 -19.00 3.70 6.69
CA PRO A 54 -20.36 3.16 6.72
C PRO A 54 -20.47 1.81 5.99
N LEU A 55 -21.09 0.82 6.64
CA LEU A 55 -21.43 -0.48 6.06
C LEU A 55 -22.90 -0.48 5.58
N PRO A 56 -23.26 -1.27 4.54
CA PRO A 56 -22.38 -2.16 3.76
C PRO A 56 -21.44 -1.39 2.86
N LEU A 57 -20.25 -1.97 2.55
CA LEU A 57 -19.17 -1.31 1.82
C LEU A 57 -18.46 -2.29 0.88
N VAL A 58 -18.17 -1.86 -0.34
CA VAL A 58 -17.22 -2.54 -1.22
C VAL A 58 -15.82 -2.00 -0.95
N LEU A 59 -14.93 -2.87 -0.45
CA LEU A 59 -13.53 -2.58 -0.17
C LEU A 59 -12.65 -2.73 -1.44
N GLY A 60 -11.34 -2.86 -1.24
CA GLY A 60 -10.34 -3.03 -2.29
C GLY A 60 -9.78 -1.71 -2.79
N HIS A 61 -8.44 -1.61 -2.76
CA HIS A 61 -7.72 -0.38 -3.14
C HIS A 61 -6.39 -0.66 -3.86
N GLU A 62 -6.26 -1.86 -4.42
CA GLU A 62 -5.12 -2.29 -5.22
C GLU A 62 -5.60 -2.90 -6.54
N GLY A 63 -6.50 -2.22 -7.24
CA GLY A 63 -7.10 -2.71 -8.49
C GLY A 63 -6.15 -2.59 -9.67
N ALA A 64 -6.27 -3.55 -10.61
CA ALA A 64 -5.70 -3.46 -11.96
C ALA A 64 -6.74 -3.98 -12.98
N GLY A 65 -6.89 -3.29 -14.10
CA GLY A 65 -7.93 -3.61 -15.05
C GLY A 65 -7.80 -2.89 -16.38
N ILE A 66 -8.89 -2.94 -17.13
CA ILE A 66 -8.99 -2.35 -18.47
C ILE A 66 -10.09 -1.29 -18.43
N VAL A 67 -9.82 -0.12 -18.98
CA VAL A 67 -10.79 0.97 -19.10
C VAL A 67 -11.92 0.54 -20.03
N GLU A 68 -13.16 0.56 -19.54
CA GLU A 68 -14.36 0.15 -20.28
C GLU A 68 -15.21 1.34 -20.73
N ALA A 69 -15.23 2.42 -19.92
CA ALA A 69 -15.87 3.70 -20.27
C ALA A 69 -15.17 4.85 -19.54
N ILE A 70 -15.33 6.05 -20.08
CA ILE A 70 -14.80 7.29 -19.50
C ILE A 70 -15.88 8.38 -19.49
N GLY A 71 -15.87 9.23 -18.48
CA GLY A 71 -16.69 10.45 -18.46
C GLY A 71 -16.13 11.55 -19.36
N ASP A 72 -16.98 12.51 -19.71
CA ASP A 72 -16.67 13.54 -20.72
C ASP A 72 -15.53 14.48 -20.31
N ALA A 73 -15.20 14.59 -19.01
CA ALA A 73 -14.10 15.42 -18.52
C ALA A 73 -12.77 14.65 -18.38
N VAL A 74 -12.78 13.32 -18.56
CA VAL A 74 -11.59 12.47 -18.47
C VAL A 74 -10.67 12.70 -19.67
N THR A 75 -9.39 12.91 -19.40
CA THR A 75 -8.38 13.22 -20.42
C THR A 75 -7.12 12.36 -20.35
N SER A 76 -6.91 11.65 -19.25
CA SER A 76 -5.66 10.92 -18.97
C SER A 76 -5.63 9.50 -19.54
N VAL A 77 -6.78 8.93 -19.84
CA VAL A 77 -6.95 7.55 -20.34
C VAL A 77 -8.03 7.46 -21.41
N GLU A 78 -8.02 6.36 -22.18
CA GLU A 78 -9.03 6.04 -23.18
C GLU A 78 -9.51 4.59 -23.02
N VAL A 79 -10.67 4.27 -23.60
CA VAL A 79 -11.24 2.91 -23.59
C VAL A 79 -10.24 1.90 -24.17
N GLY A 80 -10.04 0.79 -23.47
CA GLY A 80 -9.08 -0.26 -23.81
C GLY A 80 -7.67 -0.05 -23.22
N ASP A 81 -7.42 1.03 -22.50
CA ASP A 81 -6.15 1.19 -21.78
C ASP A 81 -6.05 0.22 -20.61
N HIS A 82 -4.85 -0.31 -20.37
CA HIS A 82 -4.49 -1.04 -19.16
C HIS A 82 -4.13 -0.07 -18.05
N VAL A 83 -4.69 -0.28 -16.86
CA VAL A 83 -4.53 0.65 -15.75
C VAL A 83 -4.27 -0.08 -14.42
N VAL A 84 -3.52 0.59 -13.54
CA VAL A 84 -3.44 0.31 -12.12
C VAL A 84 -4.19 1.41 -11.39
N LEU A 85 -4.93 1.03 -10.36
CA LEU A 85 -5.66 1.96 -9.51
C LEU A 85 -4.84 2.27 -8.25
N SER A 86 -4.82 3.53 -7.86
CA SER A 86 -4.09 4.01 -6.68
C SER A 86 -4.96 4.98 -5.87
N PHE A 87 -4.38 5.63 -4.90
CA PHE A 87 -5.10 6.54 -4.01
C PHE A 87 -5.59 7.82 -4.72
N PRO A 88 -6.71 8.41 -4.26
CA PRO A 88 -7.25 9.64 -4.79
C PRO A 88 -6.55 10.88 -4.23
N SER A 89 -6.65 11.98 -4.98
CA SER A 89 -6.23 13.30 -4.52
C SER A 89 -7.01 14.39 -5.26
N CYS A 90 -7.18 15.59 -4.67
CA CYS A 90 -7.92 16.68 -5.34
C CYS A 90 -7.14 17.29 -6.51
N GLY A 91 -5.81 17.17 -6.54
CA GLY A 91 -4.95 17.67 -7.59
C GLY A 91 -4.66 19.17 -7.59
N VAL A 92 -5.35 19.95 -6.75
CA VAL A 92 -5.31 21.41 -6.79
C VAL A 92 -4.85 22.07 -5.50
N CYS A 93 -4.84 21.36 -4.37
CA CYS A 93 -4.34 21.90 -3.11
C CYS A 93 -2.82 22.04 -3.10
N GLY A 94 -2.27 22.79 -2.16
CA GLY A 94 -0.84 23.06 -2.06
C GLY A 94 0.02 21.81 -2.06
N SER A 95 -0.37 20.75 -1.32
CA SER A 95 0.34 19.47 -1.29
C SER A 95 0.34 18.79 -2.67
N CYS A 96 -0.83 18.75 -3.33
CA CYS A 96 -0.93 18.11 -4.67
C CYS A 96 -0.07 18.82 -5.71
N VAL A 97 -0.14 20.17 -5.80
CA VAL A 97 0.63 20.93 -6.79
C VAL A 97 2.13 20.97 -6.50
N SER A 98 2.53 20.73 -5.23
CA SER A 98 3.95 20.61 -4.87
C SER A 98 4.53 19.20 -5.06
N GLY A 99 3.70 18.24 -5.56
CA GLY A 99 4.15 16.87 -5.85
C GLY A 99 4.01 15.89 -4.68
N HIS A 100 3.19 16.21 -3.69
CA HIS A 100 2.89 15.39 -2.52
C HIS A 100 1.40 15.03 -2.43
N PRO A 101 0.81 14.35 -3.45
CA PRO A 101 -0.63 14.06 -3.49
C PRO A 101 -1.11 13.14 -2.37
N ALA A 102 -0.22 12.31 -1.79
CA ALA A 102 -0.52 11.48 -0.62
C ALA A 102 -0.87 12.31 0.63
N TYR A 103 -0.49 13.58 0.66
CA TYR A 103 -0.83 14.54 1.73
C TYR A 103 -1.87 15.58 1.28
N CYS A 104 -2.72 15.19 0.33
CA CYS A 104 -3.86 15.99 -0.10
C CYS A 104 -4.72 16.38 1.10
N VAL A 105 -5.15 17.64 1.17
CA VAL A 105 -6.01 18.10 2.28
C VAL A 105 -7.33 17.35 2.35
N ASP A 106 -7.81 16.84 1.22
CA ASP A 106 -9.05 16.07 1.10
C ASP A 106 -8.80 14.54 1.12
N PHE A 107 -7.57 14.07 1.39
CA PHE A 107 -7.23 12.65 1.32
C PHE A 107 -8.18 11.78 2.16
N GLY A 108 -8.45 12.18 3.41
CA GLY A 108 -9.33 11.44 4.30
C GLY A 108 -10.76 11.30 3.75
N ALA A 109 -11.31 12.38 3.23
CA ALA A 109 -12.66 12.38 2.65
C ALA A 109 -12.72 11.55 1.36
N LEU A 110 -11.74 11.72 0.47
CA LEU A 110 -11.71 11.03 -0.83
C LEU A 110 -11.38 9.53 -0.71
N ALA A 111 -10.50 9.15 0.23
CA ALA A 111 -10.07 7.76 0.38
C ALA A 111 -10.94 6.94 1.35
N MET A 112 -11.44 7.58 2.43
CA MET A 112 -12.11 6.91 3.54
C MET A 112 -13.57 7.37 3.74
N GLY A 113 -14.12 8.19 2.84
CA GLY A 113 -15.49 8.70 2.97
C GLY A 113 -16.58 7.66 2.69
N GLY A 114 -16.28 6.59 1.98
CA GLY A 114 -17.26 5.56 1.60
C GLY A 114 -18.28 6.03 0.56
N ALA A 115 -18.03 7.17 -0.07
CA ALA A 115 -18.92 7.81 -1.04
C ALA A 115 -18.13 8.75 -1.95
N ARG A 116 -18.74 9.23 -3.02
CA ARG A 116 -18.27 10.36 -3.81
C ARG A 116 -18.22 11.65 -2.97
N SER A 117 -17.54 12.66 -3.47
CA SER A 117 -17.43 13.97 -2.79
C SER A 117 -18.77 14.66 -2.53
N ASP A 118 -19.82 14.34 -3.30
CA ASP A 118 -21.19 14.83 -3.11
C ASP A 118 -22.05 13.97 -2.16
N GLY A 119 -21.47 12.93 -1.55
CA GLY A 119 -22.12 12.01 -0.62
C GLY A 119 -22.91 10.89 -1.29
N THR A 120 -22.93 10.79 -2.62
CA THR A 120 -23.60 9.68 -3.32
C THR A 120 -22.68 8.46 -3.42
N THR A 121 -23.29 7.27 -3.61
CA THR A 121 -22.56 6.01 -3.81
C THR A 121 -22.70 5.54 -5.26
N ALA A 122 -21.74 4.72 -5.72
CA ALA A 122 -21.80 4.13 -7.06
C ALA A 122 -22.53 2.80 -7.09
N PHE A 123 -22.69 2.14 -5.94
CA PHE A 123 -23.30 0.82 -5.85
C PHE A 123 -24.66 0.87 -5.14
N GLN A 124 -25.57 0.03 -5.61
CA GLN A 124 -26.86 -0.25 -4.98
C GLN A 124 -27.09 -1.75 -4.89
N ASP A 125 -27.65 -2.20 -3.77
CA ASP A 125 -28.09 -3.58 -3.56
C ASP A 125 -29.36 -3.89 -4.37
N GLU A 126 -29.81 -5.12 -4.34
CA GLU A 126 -31.01 -5.58 -5.10
C GLU A 126 -32.31 -4.83 -4.69
N ASP A 127 -32.41 -4.44 -3.42
CA ASP A 127 -33.56 -3.69 -2.89
C ASP A 127 -33.48 -2.18 -3.16
N GLY A 128 -32.43 -1.71 -3.86
CA GLY A 128 -32.18 -0.30 -4.16
C GLY A 128 -31.49 0.47 -3.03
N SER A 129 -31.13 -0.18 -1.92
CA SER A 129 -30.37 0.47 -0.85
C SER A 129 -28.94 0.80 -1.30
N ASN A 130 -28.39 1.91 -0.77
CA ASN A 130 -27.03 2.32 -1.10
C ASN A 130 -25.99 1.42 -0.43
N VAL A 131 -24.96 1.06 -1.21
CA VAL A 131 -23.75 0.37 -0.72
C VAL A 131 -22.58 1.34 -0.84
N SER A 132 -21.84 1.56 0.25
CA SER A 132 -20.68 2.46 0.28
C SER A 132 -19.64 2.06 -0.78
N SER A 133 -19.04 3.07 -1.41
CA SER A 133 -18.16 2.92 -2.56
C SER A 133 -16.97 3.88 -2.49
N HIS A 134 -16.16 3.91 -3.53
CA HIS A 134 -15.00 4.83 -3.63
C HIS A 134 -14.01 4.71 -2.47
N PHE A 135 -13.93 3.53 -1.84
CA PHE A 135 -12.85 3.23 -0.91
C PHE A 135 -11.51 3.39 -1.65
N PHE A 136 -10.65 4.29 -1.16
CA PHE A 136 -9.47 4.78 -1.89
C PHE A 136 -9.77 5.26 -3.32
N GLY A 137 -10.96 5.86 -3.52
CA GLY A 137 -11.40 6.35 -4.83
C GLY A 137 -11.70 5.26 -5.85
N GLN A 138 -11.80 3.98 -5.45
CA GLN A 138 -11.89 2.86 -6.38
C GLN A 138 -12.85 1.73 -5.98
N SER A 139 -12.82 1.17 -4.75
CA SER A 139 -13.61 -0.01 -4.35
C SER A 139 -13.41 -1.21 -5.30
N SER A 140 -12.18 -1.70 -5.40
CA SER A 140 -11.78 -2.68 -6.43
C SER A 140 -12.14 -4.14 -6.12
N PHE A 141 -12.82 -4.45 -5.01
CA PHE A 141 -13.37 -5.79 -4.79
C PHE A 141 -14.70 -6.00 -5.51
N ALA A 142 -14.71 -5.64 -6.79
CA ALA A 142 -15.83 -5.81 -7.71
C ALA A 142 -15.31 -6.11 -9.11
N THR A 143 -16.11 -6.84 -9.93
CA THR A 143 -15.71 -7.15 -11.32
C THR A 143 -15.62 -5.91 -12.19
N VAL A 144 -16.44 -4.89 -11.90
CA VAL A 144 -16.44 -3.57 -12.57
C VAL A 144 -16.71 -2.51 -11.53
N THR A 145 -15.98 -1.39 -11.58
CA THR A 145 -16.15 -0.25 -10.68
C THR A 145 -15.99 1.08 -11.42
N ASN A 146 -16.63 2.15 -10.90
CA ASN A 146 -16.37 3.52 -11.30
C ASN A 146 -15.35 4.13 -10.33
N VAL A 147 -14.30 4.74 -10.85
CA VAL A 147 -13.17 5.29 -10.09
C VAL A 147 -12.91 6.73 -10.49
N TYR A 148 -12.38 7.54 -9.59
CA TYR A 148 -11.92 8.88 -9.97
C TYR A 148 -10.79 8.81 -10.97
N GLU A 149 -10.79 9.67 -12.01
CA GLU A 149 -9.71 9.77 -12.99
C GLU A 149 -8.33 9.85 -12.32
N ARG A 150 -8.21 10.62 -11.25
CA ARG A 150 -6.94 10.82 -10.54
C ARG A 150 -6.42 9.59 -9.78
N SER A 151 -7.27 8.60 -9.57
CA SER A 151 -6.87 7.30 -9.02
C SER A 151 -6.36 6.34 -10.10
N VAL A 152 -6.45 6.71 -11.37
CA VAL A 152 -6.09 5.85 -12.50
C VAL A 152 -4.67 6.14 -12.98
N VAL A 153 -3.89 5.07 -13.17
CA VAL A 153 -2.54 5.13 -13.72
C VAL A 153 -2.46 4.25 -14.95
N LYS A 154 -2.34 4.88 -16.13
CA LYS A 154 -2.14 4.14 -17.40
C LYS A 154 -0.79 3.44 -17.39
N ILE A 155 -0.78 2.16 -17.77
CA ILE A 155 0.42 1.32 -17.82
C ILE A 155 0.59 0.65 -19.19
N SER A 156 1.81 0.11 -19.45
CA SER A 156 2.06 -0.67 -20.66
C SER A 156 1.18 -1.92 -20.72
N LYS A 157 0.71 -2.28 -21.92
CA LYS A 157 -0.01 -3.51 -22.18
C LYS A 157 0.89 -4.76 -22.19
N ASP A 158 2.22 -4.56 -22.18
CA ASP A 158 3.22 -5.64 -22.25
C ASP A 158 3.59 -6.25 -20.90
N VAL A 159 2.80 -5.98 -19.84
CA VAL A 159 3.02 -6.51 -18.50
C VAL A 159 1.86 -7.39 -18.05
N PRO A 160 2.11 -8.39 -17.18
CA PRO A 160 1.05 -9.27 -16.66
C PRO A 160 0.12 -8.50 -15.73
N LEU A 161 -1.02 -8.03 -16.27
CA LEU A 161 -1.95 -7.13 -15.60
C LEU A 161 -2.46 -7.69 -14.25
N GLU A 162 -2.62 -9.01 -14.17
CA GLU A 162 -3.10 -9.72 -12.99
C GLU A 162 -2.20 -9.64 -11.76
N ILE A 163 -0.99 -9.09 -11.86
CA ILE A 163 -0.13 -8.88 -10.69
C ILE A 163 0.22 -7.41 -10.46
N MET A 164 -0.29 -6.50 -11.31
CA MET A 164 0.08 -5.08 -11.24
C MET A 164 -0.65 -4.30 -10.14
N GLY A 165 -1.83 -4.75 -9.69
CA GLY A 165 -2.66 -4.03 -8.71
C GLY A 165 -1.94 -3.60 -7.44
N PRO A 166 -1.14 -4.45 -6.78
CA PRO A 166 -0.39 -4.08 -5.57
C PRO A 166 0.58 -2.90 -5.72
N LEU A 167 0.97 -2.56 -6.95
CA LEU A 167 1.74 -1.33 -7.20
C LEU A 167 0.97 -0.06 -6.82
N GLY A 168 -0.37 -0.13 -6.77
CA GLY A 168 -1.23 1.00 -6.44
C GLY A 168 -1.22 1.42 -4.98
N CYS A 169 -0.76 0.55 -4.05
CA CYS A 169 -0.71 0.83 -2.62
C CYS A 169 0.55 0.24 -1.96
N GLY A 170 0.50 -1.01 -1.49
CA GLY A 170 1.55 -1.56 -0.62
C GLY A 170 2.94 -1.59 -1.23
N ILE A 171 3.05 -1.90 -2.52
CA ILE A 171 4.35 -1.97 -3.20
C ILE A 171 4.93 -0.57 -3.41
N GLN A 172 4.13 0.43 -3.86
CA GLN A 172 4.65 1.80 -3.97
C GLN A 172 4.97 2.41 -2.61
N THR A 173 4.21 2.07 -1.56
CA THR A 173 4.44 2.59 -0.20
C THR A 173 5.84 2.24 0.30
N GLY A 174 6.21 0.96 0.26
CA GLY A 174 7.53 0.52 0.71
C GLY A 174 8.66 1.04 -0.17
N ALA A 175 8.51 0.90 -1.50
CA ALA A 175 9.50 1.39 -2.45
C ALA A 175 9.67 2.92 -2.38
N GLY A 176 8.56 3.66 -2.29
CA GLY A 176 8.57 5.12 -2.23
C GLY A 176 9.15 5.64 -0.93
N ALA A 177 8.85 5.02 0.21
CA ALA A 177 9.48 5.40 1.48
C ALA A 177 11.02 5.38 1.38
N VAL A 178 11.58 4.39 0.67
CA VAL A 178 13.03 4.31 0.45
C VAL A 178 13.49 5.26 -0.65
N LEU A 179 12.88 5.22 -1.84
CA LEU A 179 13.40 5.94 -3.02
C LEU A 179 13.03 7.43 -3.06
N ASN A 180 11.87 7.82 -2.49
CA ASN A 180 11.40 9.20 -2.53
C ASN A 180 11.73 9.97 -1.24
N VAL A 181 11.71 9.30 -0.06
CA VAL A 181 11.83 9.96 1.23
C VAL A 181 13.19 9.72 1.87
N LEU A 182 13.58 8.47 2.14
CA LEU A 182 14.87 8.15 2.78
C LEU A 182 16.05 8.46 1.85
N LYS A 183 15.94 8.14 0.56
CA LYS A 183 16.97 8.39 -0.48
C LYS A 183 18.35 7.94 -0.04
N PRO A 184 18.52 6.66 0.32
CA PRO A 184 19.79 6.19 0.88
C PRO A 184 20.93 6.34 -0.12
N GLU A 185 22.07 6.78 0.38
CA GLU A 185 23.30 6.84 -0.39
C GLU A 185 23.84 5.42 -0.64
N ALA A 186 24.46 5.22 -1.80
CA ALA A 186 25.13 3.96 -2.12
C ALA A 186 26.19 3.63 -1.06
N GLY A 187 26.25 2.36 -0.63
CA GLY A 187 27.15 1.91 0.42
C GLY A 187 26.64 2.06 1.85
N SER A 188 25.47 2.69 2.05
CA SER A 188 24.88 2.90 3.37
C SER A 188 24.23 1.63 3.95
N SER A 189 23.88 1.70 5.23
CA SER A 189 23.11 0.68 5.94
C SER A 189 21.63 1.11 6.10
N ILE A 190 20.72 0.16 5.91
CA ILE A 190 19.29 0.34 6.18
C ILE A 190 18.75 -0.84 6.99
N VAL A 191 17.90 -0.55 7.97
CA VAL A 191 17.14 -1.55 8.70
C VAL A 191 15.66 -1.43 8.38
N ILE A 192 15.00 -2.57 8.16
CA ILE A 192 13.57 -2.64 7.82
C ILE A 192 12.88 -3.47 8.89
N PHE A 193 12.02 -2.82 9.65
CA PHE A 193 11.17 -3.42 10.67
C PHE A 193 9.83 -3.81 10.06
N GLY A 194 9.55 -5.13 10.09
CA GLY A 194 8.44 -5.76 9.40
C GLY A 194 8.82 -6.21 7.99
N SER A 195 8.74 -7.52 7.76
CA SER A 195 9.04 -8.17 6.48
C SER A 195 7.77 -8.65 5.77
N GLY A 196 6.68 -7.88 5.87
CA GLY A 196 5.47 -8.02 5.04
C GLY A 196 5.69 -7.45 3.63
N ALA A 197 4.62 -7.36 2.82
CA ALA A 197 4.71 -6.87 1.44
C ALA A 197 5.34 -5.47 1.33
N VAL A 198 4.96 -4.55 2.21
CA VAL A 198 5.50 -3.17 2.26
C VAL A 198 6.99 -3.19 2.61
N GLY A 199 7.39 -3.96 3.65
CA GLY A 199 8.79 -4.06 4.05
C GLY A 199 9.67 -4.73 2.99
N MET A 200 9.16 -5.78 2.34
CA MET A 200 9.87 -6.44 1.23
C MET A 200 10.02 -5.51 0.02
N SER A 201 9.01 -4.70 -0.27
CA SER A 201 9.10 -3.67 -1.31
C SER A 201 10.17 -2.61 -0.97
N GLY A 202 10.22 -2.16 0.29
CA GLY A 202 11.28 -1.30 0.79
C GLY A 202 12.67 -1.95 0.71
N LEU A 203 12.77 -3.25 0.98
CA LEU A 203 14.01 -4.02 0.84
C LEU A 203 14.50 -4.05 -0.61
N LEU A 204 13.60 -4.37 -1.55
CA LEU A 204 13.92 -4.35 -2.99
C LEU A 204 14.39 -2.94 -3.44
N ALA A 205 13.76 -1.90 -2.92
CA ALA A 205 14.15 -0.52 -3.18
C ALA A 205 15.54 -0.18 -2.59
N ALA A 206 15.87 -0.71 -1.41
CA ALA A 206 17.20 -0.56 -0.80
C ALA A 206 18.30 -1.26 -1.61
N VAL A 207 17.99 -2.42 -2.21
CA VAL A 207 18.90 -3.10 -3.16
C VAL A 207 19.15 -2.22 -4.39
N ILE A 208 18.09 -1.64 -4.98
CA ILE A 208 18.20 -0.70 -6.12
C ILE A 208 19.02 0.53 -5.76
N ALA A 209 18.87 1.05 -4.54
CA ALA A 209 19.64 2.18 -4.04
C ALA A 209 21.10 1.84 -3.69
N ASN A 210 21.53 0.59 -3.90
CA ASN A 210 22.86 0.09 -3.59
C ASN A 210 23.26 0.22 -2.12
N CYS A 211 22.34 0.01 -1.19
CA CYS A 211 22.68 -0.19 0.21
C CYS A 211 23.52 -1.47 0.36
N THR A 212 24.64 -1.39 1.08
CA THR A 212 25.55 -2.55 1.24
C THR A 212 25.24 -3.35 2.50
N THR A 213 24.53 -2.77 3.44
CA THR A 213 24.06 -3.46 4.65
C THR A 213 22.54 -3.29 4.74
N ILE A 214 21.80 -4.36 4.45
CA ILE A 214 20.34 -4.38 4.47
C ILE A 214 19.91 -5.38 5.55
N ILE A 215 19.32 -4.90 6.62
CA ILE A 215 18.92 -5.69 7.80
C ILE A 215 17.39 -5.80 7.81
N ALA A 216 16.87 -7.03 7.68
CA ALA A 216 15.44 -7.29 7.84
C ALA A 216 15.14 -7.76 9.27
N VAL A 217 14.17 -7.14 9.94
CA VAL A 217 13.72 -7.48 11.29
C VAL A 217 12.27 -7.92 11.23
N ASP A 218 11.96 -9.11 11.71
CA ASP A 218 10.58 -9.63 11.79
C ASP A 218 10.49 -10.61 12.98
N ILE A 219 9.28 -11.08 13.24
CA ILE A 219 8.99 -12.12 14.24
C ILE A 219 8.69 -13.49 13.60
N VAL A 220 8.67 -13.58 12.27
CA VAL A 220 8.31 -14.77 11.49
C VAL A 220 9.51 -15.23 10.65
N ASP A 221 10.03 -16.42 10.95
CA ASP A 221 11.25 -16.94 10.31
C ASP A 221 11.10 -17.15 8.79
N SER A 222 9.92 -17.57 8.31
CA SER A 222 9.68 -17.73 6.87
C SER A 222 9.78 -16.41 6.11
N ARG A 223 9.32 -15.29 6.70
CA ARG A 223 9.48 -13.95 6.14
C ARG A 223 10.95 -13.51 6.12
N LEU A 224 11.69 -13.80 7.18
CA LEU A 224 13.13 -13.53 7.23
C LEU A 224 13.92 -14.33 6.19
N ALA A 225 13.56 -15.60 5.97
CA ALA A 225 14.13 -16.41 4.90
C ALA A 225 13.86 -15.79 3.52
N ARG A 226 12.63 -15.35 3.26
CA ARG A 226 12.27 -14.64 2.03
C ARG A 226 13.00 -13.30 1.88
N ALA A 227 13.18 -12.53 2.95
CA ALA A 227 13.97 -11.30 2.93
C ALA A 227 15.42 -11.57 2.51
N LYS A 228 16.02 -12.67 3.00
CA LYS A 228 17.36 -13.10 2.60
C LYS A 228 17.47 -13.40 1.11
N GLU A 229 16.49 -14.11 0.54
CA GLU A 229 16.41 -14.42 -0.90
C GLU A 229 16.29 -13.16 -1.76
N LEU A 230 15.63 -12.12 -1.23
CA LEU A 230 15.38 -10.86 -1.92
C LEU A 230 16.50 -9.82 -1.75
N GLY A 231 17.56 -10.14 -1.00
CA GLY A 231 18.76 -9.31 -0.90
C GLY A 231 19.06 -8.73 0.47
N ALA A 232 18.36 -9.12 1.55
CA ALA A 232 18.78 -8.79 2.90
C ALA A 232 20.17 -9.40 3.18
N THR A 233 21.09 -8.58 3.65
CA THR A 233 22.42 -9.05 4.05
C THR A 233 22.38 -9.73 5.43
N HIS A 234 21.49 -9.26 6.29
CA HIS A 234 21.26 -9.76 7.65
C HIS A 234 19.78 -9.88 7.94
N THR A 235 19.44 -10.83 8.80
CA THR A 235 18.08 -11.03 9.30
C THR A 235 18.10 -11.15 10.82
N ILE A 236 17.09 -10.60 11.49
CA ILE A 236 16.96 -10.60 12.96
C ILE A 236 15.53 -11.03 13.30
N ASN A 237 15.39 -12.13 14.06
CA ASN A 237 14.11 -12.51 14.65
C ASN A 237 13.97 -11.85 16.04
N SER A 238 13.19 -10.78 16.11
CA SER A 238 13.05 -9.98 17.33
C SER A 238 12.27 -10.67 18.47
N LYS A 239 11.72 -11.88 18.23
CA LYS A 239 11.24 -12.76 19.32
C LYS A 239 12.37 -13.42 20.09
N ASN A 240 13.51 -13.65 19.43
CA ASN A 240 14.60 -14.48 19.95
C ASN A 240 15.81 -13.66 20.42
N GLU A 241 15.94 -12.41 19.96
CA GLU A 241 17.10 -11.57 20.26
C GLU A 241 16.73 -10.08 20.32
N ASP A 242 17.54 -9.28 21.00
CA ASP A 242 17.40 -7.83 21.04
C ASP A 242 17.79 -7.22 19.70
N ALA A 243 16.77 -6.77 18.94
CA ALA A 243 16.97 -6.23 17.62
C ALA A 243 17.88 -4.99 17.62
N VAL A 244 17.73 -4.08 18.58
CA VAL A 244 18.53 -2.85 18.66
C VAL A 244 19.99 -3.16 18.93
N ALA A 245 20.27 -4.02 19.92
CA ALA A 245 21.64 -4.46 20.23
C ALA A 245 22.29 -5.13 19.03
N LYS A 246 21.56 -6.02 18.33
CA LYS A 246 22.04 -6.73 17.15
C LYS A 246 22.31 -5.79 15.98
N ILE A 247 21.41 -4.85 15.68
CA ILE A 247 21.61 -3.84 14.65
C ILE A 247 22.89 -3.03 14.93
N ARG A 248 23.08 -2.57 16.17
CA ARG A 248 24.28 -1.84 16.57
C ARG A 248 25.55 -2.69 16.48
N GLN A 249 25.48 -3.99 16.77
CA GLN A 249 26.60 -4.92 16.57
C GLN A 249 26.99 -5.03 15.10
N ILE A 250 26.01 -5.10 14.18
CA ILE A 250 26.23 -5.22 12.73
C ILE A 250 26.75 -3.90 12.14
N THR A 251 26.18 -2.76 12.56
CA THR A 251 26.48 -1.45 11.97
C THR A 251 27.58 -0.66 12.71
N GLY A 252 27.98 -1.11 13.89
CA GLY A 252 28.93 -0.43 14.78
C GLY A 252 28.28 0.69 15.61
N GLN A 253 27.73 1.71 14.96
CA GLN A 253 27.19 2.91 15.63
C GLN A 253 25.69 3.13 15.43
N GLY A 254 24.98 2.19 14.82
CA GLY A 254 23.59 2.30 14.41
C GLY A 254 23.46 2.46 12.89
N ALA A 255 22.25 2.20 12.38
CA ALA A 255 21.97 2.25 10.96
C ALA A 255 21.89 3.69 10.42
N ASN A 256 22.28 3.89 9.16
CA ASN A 256 22.10 5.20 8.49
C ASN A 256 20.62 5.48 8.21
N TYR A 257 19.87 4.43 7.84
CA TYR A 257 18.45 4.53 7.51
C TYR A 257 17.64 3.45 8.20
N ALA A 258 16.37 3.75 8.47
CA ALA A 258 15.43 2.78 9.01
C ALA A 258 14.04 2.96 8.39
N LEU A 259 13.35 1.86 8.14
CA LEU A 259 11.96 1.83 7.69
C LEU A 259 11.14 0.99 8.67
N ASP A 260 10.11 1.57 9.27
CA ASP A 260 9.13 0.83 10.08
C ASP A 260 7.82 0.68 9.31
N THR A 261 7.46 -0.58 9.04
CA THR A 261 6.23 -0.96 8.35
C THR A 261 5.18 -1.60 9.26
N THR A 262 5.46 -1.63 10.57
CA THR A 262 4.63 -2.37 11.53
C THR A 262 3.51 -1.53 12.14
N GLY A 263 3.68 -0.21 12.25
CA GLY A 263 2.75 0.65 12.98
C GLY A 263 2.69 0.36 14.49
N ASN A 264 3.64 -0.43 15.03
CA ASN A 264 3.69 -0.79 16.43
C ASN A 264 4.51 0.24 17.22
N ALA A 265 3.93 0.80 18.28
CA ALA A 265 4.55 1.84 19.11
C ALA A 265 5.94 1.44 19.65
N MET A 266 6.10 0.18 20.07
CA MET A 266 7.39 -0.31 20.62
C MET A 266 8.43 -0.53 19.52
N VAL A 267 8.01 -0.97 18.32
CA VAL A 267 8.90 -1.11 17.16
C VAL A 267 9.37 0.26 16.69
N PHE A 268 8.47 1.25 16.65
CA PHE A 268 8.85 2.63 16.36
C PHE A 268 9.91 3.15 17.35
N ALA A 269 9.73 2.91 18.65
CA ALA A 269 10.73 3.26 19.65
C ALA A 269 12.06 2.51 19.45
N GLN A 270 12.02 1.25 19.02
CA GLN A 270 13.23 0.47 18.66
C GLN A 270 13.91 1.06 17.42
N MET A 271 13.14 1.44 16.39
CA MET A 271 13.65 2.10 15.19
C MET A 271 14.47 3.35 15.55
N THR A 272 13.94 4.22 16.41
CA THR A 272 14.67 5.44 16.81
C THR A 272 15.98 5.13 17.53
N LYS A 273 16.03 4.05 18.32
CA LYS A 273 17.24 3.60 19.03
C LYS A 273 18.24 2.87 18.13
N ALA A 274 17.77 2.28 17.03
CA ALA A 274 18.60 1.55 16.08
C ALA A 274 19.37 2.47 15.12
N LEU A 275 18.92 3.71 14.96
CA LEU A 275 19.58 4.71 14.11
C LEU A 275 20.90 5.19 14.74
N GLY A 276 21.88 5.45 13.87
CA GLY A 276 23.13 6.10 14.21
C GLY A 276 23.04 7.62 14.15
N THR A 277 24.16 8.30 14.40
CA THR A 277 24.26 9.76 14.27
C THR A 277 23.90 10.20 12.85
N LEU A 278 23.06 11.26 12.75
CA LEU A 278 22.48 11.78 11.52
C LEU A 278 21.60 10.76 10.76
N GLY A 279 21.20 9.68 11.44
CA GLY A 279 20.33 8.65 10.84
C GLY A 279 18.94 9.19 10.48
N HIS A 280 18.32 8.61 9.46
CA HIS A 280 16.99 8.98 9.00
C HIS A 280 16.05 7.76 9.04
N GLY A 281 14.98 7.86 9.84
CA GLY A 281 13.93 6.85 9.96
C GLY A 281 12.66 7.27 9.23
N ALA A 282 11.93 6.30 8.67
CA ALA A 282 10.60 6.49 8.10
C ALA A 282 9.60 5.50 8.70
N LEU A 283 8.42 6.00 9.09
CA LEU A 283 7.27 5.18 9.50
C LEU A 283 6.23 5.19 8.39
N VAL A 284 5.82 4.01 7.94
CA VAL A 284 4.74 3.80 6.96
C VAL A 284 3.62 2.90 7.49
N GLY A 285 3.87 2.18 8.59
CA GLY A 285 2.90 1.26 9.20
C GLY A 285 1.69 2.02 9.74
N ALA A 286 0.48 1.58 9.37
CA ALA A 286 -0.77 2.14 9.90
C ALA A 286 -0.92 1.76 11.38
N ALA A 287 -1.08 2.77 12.24
CA ALA A 287 -1.38 2.61 13.67
C ALA A 287 -2.80 3.09 13.96
N ALA A 288 -3.43 2.51 14.99
CA ALA A 288 -4.74 2.99 15.44
C ALA A 288 -4.67 4.46 15.89
N PRO A 289 -5.71 5.27 15.67
CA PRO A 289 -5.75 6.64 16.16
C PRO A 289 -5.48 6.71 17.69
N GLY A 290 -4.66 7.65 18.12
CA GLY A 290 -4.28 7.80 19.52
C GLY A 290 -3.13 6.90 19.98
N THR A 291 -2.52 6.11 19.09
CA THR A 291 -1.31 5.34 19.41
C THR A 291 -0.15 6.28 19.71
N GLU A 292 0.42 6.15 20.89
CA GLU A 292 1.58 6.92 21.35
C GLU A 292 2.82 6.01 21.47
N SER A 293 4.00 6.54 21.15
CA SER A 293 5.27 5.82 21.27
C SER A 293 6.28 6.64 22.10
N PRO A 294 6.93 6.02 23.11
CA PRO A 294 7.98 6.69 23.87
C PRO A 294 9.28 6.74 23.07
N PHE A 295 9.94 7.91 23.04
CA PHE A 295 11.30 8.07 22.53
C PHE A 295 12.09 9.12 23.33
N ASP A 296 13.41 8.96 23.34
CA ASP A 296 14.33 9.84 24.05
C ASP A 296 14.67 11.07 23.21
N ILE A 297 13.98 12.18 23.50
CA ILE A 297 14.16 13.46 22.78
C ILE A 297 15.60 13.96 22.88
N GLY A 298 16.24 13.80 24.05
CA GLY A 298 17.62 14.23 24.26
C GLY A 298 18.59 13.48 23.36
N ASN A 299 18.45 12.15 23.27
CA ASN A 299 19.27 11.34 22.38
C ASN A 299 19.04 11.68 20.91
N LEU A 300 17.77 11.86 20.51
CA LEU A 300 17.44 12.25 19.12
C LEU A 300 18.08 13.58 18.73
N LEU A 301 18.02 14.56 19.62
CA LEU A 301 18.64 15.88 19.43
C LEU A 301 20.17 15.78 19.32
N LEU A 302 20.83 15.11 20.26
CA LEU A 302 22.29 14.98 20.29
C LEU A 302 22.82 14.18 19.08
N SER A 303 22.04 13.21 18.61
CA SER A 303 22.40 12.39 17.44
C SER A 303 21.97 12.99 16.11
N GLY A 304 21.19 14.08 16.08
CA GLY A 304 20.70 14.71 14.85
C GLY A 304 19.79 13.79 14.01
N ILE A 305 19.02 12.92 14.67
CA ILE A 305 18.17 11.93 13.99
C ILE A 305 16.97 12.63 13.32
N LYS A 306 16.67 12.24 12.09
CA LYS A 306 15.46 12.64 11.36
C LYS A 306 14.43 11.51 11.39
N ILE A 307 13.16 11.87 11.57
CA ILE A 307 12.03 10.94 11.46
C ILE A 307 11.02 11.53 10.49
N SER A 308 10.61 10.74 9.50
CA SER A 308 9.55 11.07 8.54
C SER A 308 8.37 10.13 8.71
N MET A 309 7.16 10.68 8.71
CA MET A 309 5.92 9.93 8.59
C MET A 309 5.55 9.88 7.11
N VAL A 310 5.27 8.69 6.57
CA VAL A 310 5.15 8.52 5.11
C VAL A 310 3.85 7.78 4.78
N ILE A 311 3.00 8.41 3.98
CA ILE A 311 1.77 7.83 3.42
C ILE A 311 2.05 7.52 1.95
N GLU A 312 1.64 6.32 1.48
CA GLU A 312 1.70 5.89 0.06
C GLU A 312 3.10 6.11 -0.59
N GLY A 313 4.17 6.03 0.24
CA GLY A 313 5.54 6.23 -0.23
C GLY A 313 5.87 7.65 -0.68
N ASP A 314 5.06 8.65 -0.32
CA ASP A 314 5.13 10.02 -0.83
C ASP A 314 5.27 10.03 -2.38
N ALA A 315 4.44 9.21 -3.01
CA ALA A 315 4.49 8.96 -4.43
C ALA A 315 3.54 9.88 -5.20
N VAL A 316 3.92 10.23 -6.42
CA VAL A 316 3.02 10.66 -7.49
C VAL A 316 2.74 9.42 -8.33
N PRO A 317 1.59 8.72 -8.16
CA PRO A 317 1.35 7.40 -8.75
C PRO A 317 1.57 7.37 -10.26
N GLN A 318 1.13 8.41 -10.98
CA GLN A 318 1.20 8.52 -12.44
C GLN A 318 2.63 8.50 -13.00
N THR A 319 3.62 8.82 -12.17
CA THR A 319 5.04 8.78 -12.55
C THR A 319 5.79 7.65 -11.86
N PHE A 320 5.41 7.31 -10.62
CA PHE A 320 6.17 6.36 -9.82
C PHE A 320 5.82 4.91 -10.16
N ILE A 321 4.54 4.56 -10.39
CA ILE A 321 4.12 3.21 -10.79
C ILE A 321 4.75 2.80 -12.12
N PRO A 322 4.72 3.61 -13.20
CA PRO A 322 5.45 3.29 -14.44
C PRO A 322 6.96 3.11 -14.25
N LYS A 323 7.59 3.86 -13.34
CA LYS A 323 9.00 3.68 -12.98
C LYS A 323 9.24 2.31 -12.33
N LEU A 324 8.40 1.89 -11.38
CA LEU A 324 8.50 0.57 -10.74
C LEU A 324 8.29 -0.56 -11.75
N ILE A 325 7.33 -0.41 -12.67
CA ILE A 325 7.09 -1.35 -13.78
C ILE A 325 8.33 -1.48 -14.67
N SER A 326 8.95 -0.34 -15.04
CA SER A 326 10.19 -0.37 -15.84
C SER A 326 11.34 -1.09 -15.11
N LEU A 327 11.45 -0.94 -13.80
CA LEU A 327 12.44 -1.66 -12.99
C LEU A 327 12.10 -3.17 -12.91
N TYR A 328 10.82 -3.51 -12.78
CA TYR A 328 10.34 -4.89 -12.83
C TYR A 328 10.70 -5.57 -14.17
N GLN A 329 10.37 -4.95 -15.29
CA GLN A 329 10.68 -5.46 -16.62
C GLN A 329 12.17 -5.69 -16.85
N LYS A 330 13.03 -4.93 -16.18
CA LYS A 330 14.50 -5.10 -16.20
C LYS A 330 15.01 -6.14 -15.20
N GLY A 331 14.13 -6.78 -14.44
CA GLY A 331 14.50 -7.75 -13.38
C GLY A 331 15.12 -7.12 -12.13
N LEU A 332 15.09 -5.79 -12.00
CA LEU A 332 15.68 -5.07 -10.87
C LEU A 332 14.73 -4.93 -9.68
N PHE A 333 13.43 -5.08 -9.89
CA PHE A 333 12.39 -4.97 -8.87
C PHE A 333 11.41 -6.14 -8.94
N PRO A 334 11.83 -7.37 -8.56
CA PRO A 334 11.03 -8.60 -8.71
C PRO A 334 9.94 -8.73 -7.63
N PHE A 335 9.00 -7.76 -7.59
CA PHE A 335 7.89 -7.74 -6.63
C PHE A 335 6.87 -8.87 -6.87
N ASP A 336 6.82 -9.43 -8.07
CA ASP A 336 6.05 -10.61 -8.44
C ASP A 336 6.33 -11.81 -7.53
N LYS A 337 7.55 -11.93 -7.00
CA LYS A 337 7.93 -12.97 -6.02
C LYS A 337 7.20 -12.86 -4.68
N LEU A 338 6.53 -11.75 -4.42
CA LEU A 338 5.73 -11.52 -3.21
C LEU A 338 4.28 -11.98 -3.40
N VAL A 339 3.83 -12.11 -4.65
CA VAL A 339 2.43 -12.31 -5.02
C VAL A 339 2.02 -13.79 -4.99
N LYS A 340 0.86 -14.07 -4.40
CA LYS A 340 0.13 -15.34 -4.55
C LYS A 340 -1.26 -15.04 -5.07
N LYS A 341 -1.66 -15.70 -6.17
CA LYS A 341 -2.96 -15.52 -6.80
C LYS A 341 -4.02 -16.41 -6.14
N TYR A 342 -5.25 -15.91 -6.09
CA TYR A 342 -6.47 -16.57 -5.64
C TYR A 342 -7.58 -16.26 -6.63
N GLU A 343 -8.56 -17.14 -6.75
CA GLU A 343 -9.80 -16.82 -7.46
C GLU A 343 -10.62 -15.79 -6.67
N PHE A 344 -11.41 -14.95 -7.34
CA PHE A 344 -12.20 -13.91 -6.65
C PHE A 344 -13.14 -14.50 -5.59
N ALA A 345 -13.73 -15.67 -5.84
CA ALA A 345 -14.56 -16.37 -4.86
C ALA A 345 -13.80 -16.79 -3.59
N GLU A 346 -12.47 -16.85 -3.63
CA GLU A 346 -11.60 -17.20 -2.50
C GLU A 346 -11.09 -16.00 -1.71
N ILE A 347 -11.69 -14.81 -1.90
CA ILE A 347 -11.21 -13.56 -1.28
C ILE A 347 -11.07 -13.66 0.24
N ASN A 348 -11.98 -14.36 0.93
CA ASN A 348 -11.90 -14.55 2.37
C ASN A 348 -10.71 -15.46 2.77
N THR A 349 -10.35 -16.44 1.96
CA THR A 349 -9.13 -17.23 2.14
C THR A 349 -7.88 -16.36 1.95
N ALA A 350 -7.90 -15.49 0.93
CA ALA A 350 -6.82 -14.53 0.68
C ALA A 350 -6.60 -13.59 1.88
N PHE A 351 -7.68 -13.11 2.53
CA PHE A 351 -7.59 -12.35 3.78
C PHE A 351 -6.95 -13.18 4.92
N ALA A 352 -7.44 -14.40 5.17
CA ALA A 352 -6.95 -15.27 6.23
C ALA A 352 -5.44 -15.60 6.05
N ASP A 353 -5.00 -15.92 4.83
CA ASP A 353 -3.60 -16.20 4.51
C ASP A 353 -2.71 -14.96 4.66
N SER A 354 -3.25 -13.76 4.41
CA SER A 354 -2.55 -12.49 4.65
C SER A 354 -2.37 -12.21 6.15
N GLU A 355 -3.41 -12.44 6.94
CA GLU A 355 -3.43 -12.21 8.38
C GLU A 355 -2.55 -13.22 9.13
N SER A 356 -2.59 -14.51 8.74
CA SER A 356 -1.70 -15.54 9.29
C SER A 356 -0.24 -15.33 8.93
N GLY A 357 0.02 -14.60 7.83
CA GLY A 357 1.36 -14.38 7.29
C GLY A 357 1.85 -15.48 6.34
N ASP A 358 1.00 -16.43 5.96
CA ASP A 358 1.30 -17.48 4.99
C ASP A 358 1.50 -16.92 3.58
N THR A 359 0.86 -15.78 3.30
CA THR A 359 1.00 -15.06 2.04
C THR A 359 1.40 -13.61 2.28
N LEU A 360 2.48 -13.16 1.60
CA LEU A 360 2.96 -11.78 1.73
C LEU A 360 2.04 -10.78 1.02
N LYS A 361 1.64 -11.08 -0.22
CA LYS A 361 0.75 -10.24 -1.03
C LYS A 361 -0.26 -11.12 -1.78
N PRO A 362 -1.44 -11.34 -1.19
CA PRO A 362 -2.53 -11.99 -1.90
C PRO A 362 -3.06 -11.07 -3.01
N VAL A 363 -3.37 -11.66 -4.16
CA VAL A 363 -4.02 -11.00 -5.28
C VAL A 363 -5.17 -11.88 -5.75
N VAL A 364 -6.38 -11.36 -5.74
CA VAL A 364 -7.54 -12.05 -6.29
C VAL A 364 -7.70 -11.70 -7.77
N VAL A 365 -8.00 -12.70 -8.59
CA VAL A 365 -8.17 -12.60 -10.05
C VAL A 365 -9.64 -12.83 -10.39
N PHE A 366 -10.19 -12.01 -11.31
CA PHE A 366 -11.58 -12.04 -11.72
C PHE A 366 -11.83 -12.92 -12.93
#